data_a390664f175fbc8e34911fb698bddd6c
#
_entry.id   a390664f175fbc8e34911fb698bddd6c
#
_cell.length_a   1.000
_cell.length_b   1.000
_cell.length_c   1.000
_cell.angle_alpha   90.00
_cell.angle_beta   90.00
_cell.angle_gamma   90.00
#
_symmetry.space_group_name_H-M   'P 1'
#
loop_
_entity.id
_entity.type
_entity.pdbx_description
1 polymer ?
#
loop_
_entity_poly.entity_id
_entity_poly.type
_entity_poly.pdbx_seq_one_letter_code
_entity_poly.pdbx_strand_id
1 'polypeptide(L)'
;MNVQSFIENAIEEIRREVKGRAIIGLSGGVDSSACAMLAYRAIGDRLVPVYVDSGLMRQFESDRIEELFRGIGLVRVNAEDRFLEALKGVTDPEEKRMVVGETFIRVFEEEARKIGGDCLMQGTIYPDRIESEGGIKAHHNVGGLPSRMEFASIVEPLRDLYKDEVREVARALGLPLEISERMPYPGPGLAVRILGEVTKEKLEIVRKANAIVEEEVAKYSPWQAFAALLGKATGVKGDVRVYGWVIAVRAVTSR
;
A
#
# COMPACT_ATOMS: atom_id res chain seq x y z
N MET A 1 5.16 -14.16 21.13
CA MET A 1 4.85 -15.21 20.12
C MET A 1 6.12 -15.98 19.74
N ASN A 2 6.05 -17.32 19.48
CA ASN A 2 7.16 -18.02 18.82
C ASN A 2 7.00 -17.86 17.30
N VAL A 3 7.79 -16.98 16.72
CA VAL A 3 7.70 -16.59 15.31
C VAL A 3 7.89 -17.78 14.36
N GLN A 4 8.87 -18.65 14.65
CA GLN A 4 9.17 -19.80 13.80
C GLN A 4 8.00 -20.81 13.78
N SER A 5 7.44 -21.14 14.94
CA SER A 5 6.27 -22.01 15.03
C SER A 5 5.05 -21.39 14.36
N PHE A 6 4.88 -20.07 14.46
CA PHE A 6 3.80 -19.38 13.75
C PHE A 6 3.95 -19.53 12.23
N ILE A 7 5.15 -19.28 11.70
CA ILE A 7 5.43 -19.40 10.25
C ILE A 7 5.14 -20.82 9.76
N GLU A 8 5.59 -21.83 10.48
CA GLU A 8 5.35 -23.24 10.13
C GLU A 8 3.85 -23.58 10.10
N ASN A 9 3.12 -23.19 11.14
CA ASN A 9 1.67 -23.41 11.22
C ASN A 9 0.91 -22.67 10.13
N ALA A 10 1.26 -21.40 9.85
CA ALA A 10 0.63 -20.61 8.80
C ALA A 10 0.87 -21.22 7.40
N ILE A 11 2.08 -21.73 7.14
CA ILE A 11 2.39 -22.43 5.90
C ILE A 11 1.55 -23.70 5.73
N GLU A 12 1.39 -24.49 6.79
CA GLU A 12 0.57 -25.69 6.76
C GLU A 12 -0.92 -25.37 6.56
N GLU A 13 -1.42 -24.33 7.22
CA GLU A 13 -2.79 -23.84 7.06
C GLU A 13 -3.05 -23.40 5.60
N ILE A 14 -2.16 -22.57 5.03
CA ILE A 14 -2.26 -22.12 3.64
C ILE A 14 -2.27 -23.32 2.67
N ARG A 15 -1.39 -24.31 2.86
CA ARG A 15 -1.35 -25.53 2.04
C ARG A 15 -2.64 -26.33 2.12
N ARG A 16 -3.26 -26.37 3.28
CA ARG A 16 -4.52 -27.07 3.50
C ARG A 16 -5.69 -26.35 2.81
N GLU A 17 -5.72 -25.01 2.87
CA GLU A 17 -6.85 -24.21 2.40
C GLU A 17 -6.78 -23.90 0.90
N VAL A 18 -5.58 -23.60 0.37
CA VAL A 18 -5.38 -23.26 -1.03
C VAL A 18 -5.21 -24.52 -1.89
N LYS A 19 -6.23 -24.88 -2.66
CA LYS A 19 -6.20 -26.05 -3.53
C LYS A 19 -5.72 -25.75 -4.94
N GLY A 20 -6.08 -24.59 -5.47
CA GLY A 20 -5.74 -24.14 -6.81
C GLY A 20 -4.74 -22.98 -6.81
N ARG A 21 -5.03 -21.98 -7.61
CA ARG A 21 -4.24 -20.76 -7.73
C ARG A 21 -4.75 -19.69 -6.76
N ALA A 22 -3.84 -19.08 -6.01
CA ALA A 22 -4.16 -17.96 -5.13
C ALA A 22 -3.66 -16.63 -5.71
N ILE A 23 -4.41 -15.57 -5.47
CA ILE A 23 -4.05 -14.20 -5.85
C ILE A 23 -3.92 -13.36 -4.60
N ILE A 24 -2.95 -12.47 -4.55
CA ILE A 24 -2.79 -11.47 -3.49
C ILE A 24 -2.54 -10.08 -4.07
N GLY A 25 -3.24 -9.07 -3.56
CA GLY A 25 -2.92 -7.68 -3.82
C GLY A 25 -1.74 -7.22 -2.96
N LEU A 26 -0.64 -6.82 -3.58
CA LEU A 26 0.50 -6.21 -2.90
C LEU A 26 0.33 -4.70 -2.86
N SER A 27 0.27 -4.13 -1.65
CA SER A 27 0.23 -2.68 -1.43
C SER A 27 1.63 -2.08 -1.19
N GLY A 28 2.66 -2.92 -1.08
CA GLY A 28 3.99 -2.53 -0.61
C GLY A 28 4.09 -2.32 0.89
N GLY A 29 3.00 -2.52 1.65
CA GLY A 29 3.01 -2.53 3.11
C GLY A 29 3.52 -3.86 3.67
N VAL A 30 3.94 -3.85 4.95
CA VAL A 30 4.50 -5.04 5.61
C VAL A 30 3.52 -6.20 5.67
N ASP A 31 2.22 -5.94 5.86
CA ASP A 31 1.20 -6.98 6.02
C ASP A 31 1.00 -7.78 4.74
N SER A 32 0.73 -7.09 3.63
CA SER A 32 0.58 -7.74 2.32
C SER A 32 1.87 -8.44 1.88
N SER A 33 3.03 -7.87 2.21
CA SER A 33 4.34 -8.43 1.90
C SER A 33 4.63 -9.70 2.69
N ALA A 34 4.38 -9.70 4.01
CA ALA A 34 4.54 -10.87 4.87
C ALA A 34 3.57 -11.99 4.46
N CYS A 35 2.30 -11.64 4.18
CA CYS A 35 1.31 -12.58 3.68
C CYS A 35 1.75 -13.22 2.35
N ALA A 36 2.25 -12.44 1.39
CA ALA A 36 2.75 -12.95 0.12
C ALA A 36 3.93 -13.91 0.29
N MET A 37 4.89 -13.59 1.18
CA MET A 37 6.04 -14.46 1.45
C MET A 37 5.63 -15.76 2.14
N LEU A 38 4.69 -15.74 3.09
CA LEU A 38 4.12 -16.95 3.69
C LEU A 38 3.44 -17.83 2.63
N ALA A 39 2.59 -17.21 1.82
CA ALA A 39 1.89 -17.89 0.74
C ALA A 39 2.85 -18.51 -0.29
N TYR A 40 3.87 -17.76 -0.70
CA TYR A 40 4.87 -18.28 -1.63
C TYR A 40 5.65 -19.48 -1.06
N ARG A 41 6.04 -19.42 0.21
CA ARG A 41 6.68 -20.57 0.89
C ARG A 41 5.75 -21.78 0.99
N ALA A 42 4.44 -21.55 1.09
CA ALA A 42 3.45 -22.60 1.19
C ALA A 42 3.13 -23.26 -0.15
N ILE A 43 2.86 -22.47 -1.17
CA ILE A 43 2.27 -22.94 -2.44
C ILE A 43 3.09 -22.62 -3.70
N GLY A 44 4.23 -21.91 -3.56
CA GLY A 44 5.14 -21.62 -4.67
C GLY A 44 4.46 -20.87 -5.82
N ASP A 45 4.69 -21.30 -7.04
CA ASP A 45 4.19 -20.67 -8.28
C ASP A 45 2.66 -20.70 -8.44
N ARG A 46 1.94 -21.33 -7.52
CA ARG A 46 0.48 -21.22 -7.47
C ARG A 46 0.00 -19.89 -6.87
N LEU A 47 0.89 -19.13 -6.22
CA LEU A 47 0.64 -17.75 -5.83
C LEU A 47 0.90 -16.82 -6.99
N VAL A 48 -0.02 -15.88 -7.23
CA VAL A 48 0.19 -14.75 -8.15
C VAL A 48 0.02 -13.44 -7.39
N PRO A 49 1.12 -12.79 -7.00
CA PRO A 49 1.08 -11.47 -6.41
C PRO A 49 0.79 -10.42 -7.49
N VAL A 50 -0.15 -9.52 -7.23
CA VAL A 50 -0.53 -8.42 -8.12
C VAL A 50 -0.24 -7.10 -7.45
N TYR A 51 0.57 -6.27 -8.06
CA TYR A 51 0.83 -4.90 -7.64
C TYR A 51 0.17 -3.93 -8.60
N VAL A 52 -0.80 -3.17 -8.11
CA VAL A 52 -1.45 -2.10 -8.87
C VAL A 52 -0.66 -0.81 -8.68
N ASP A 53 0.08 -0.43 -9.71
CA ASP A 53 0.81 0.84 -9.74
C ASP A 53 -0.15 1.98 -10.10
N SER A 54 -0.59 2.68 -9.07
CA SER A 54 -1.52 3.80 -9.19
C SER A 54 -0.88 5.10 -9.66
N GLY A 55 0.45 5.18 -9.73
CA GLY A 55 1.17 6.44 -9.93
C GLY A 55 1.13 7.39 -8.71
N LEU A 56 0.51 6.99 -7.60
CA LEU A 56 0.33 7.81 -6.39
C LEU A 56 1.37 7.51 -5.30
N MET A 57 2.33 6.66 -5.60
CA MET A 57 3.32 6.18 -4.64
C MET A 57 4.53 7.12 -4.53
N ARG A 58 5.38 6.86 -3.52
CA ARG A 58 6.67 7.56 -3.32
C ARG A 58 7.58 7.38 -4.53
N GLN A 59 8.61 8.19 -4.59
CA GLN A 59 9.63 8.10 -5.64
C GLN A 59 10.31 6.72 -5.61
N PHE A 60 10.40 6.07 -6.75
CA PHE A 60 11.00 4.74 -6.96
C PHE A 60 10.35 3.58 -6.20
N GLU A 61 9.24 3.80 -5.53
CA GLU A 61 8.61 2.76 -4.70
C GLU A 61 8.10 1.59 -5.54
N SER A 62 7.41 1.85 -6.64
CA SER A 62 6.89 0.80 -7.52
C SER A 62 8.00 -0.08 -8.11
N ASP A 63 9.13 0.53 -8.48
CA ASP A 63 10.28 -0.19 -9.03
C ASP A 63 10.96 -1.07 -7.96
N ARG A 64 11.06 -0.56 -6.71
CA ARG A 64 11.58 -1.34 -5.59
C ARG A 64 10.69 -2.54 -5.24
N ILE A 65 9.38 -2.36 -5.25
CA ILE A 65 8.43 -3.45 -5.03
C ILE A 65 8.58 -4.50 -6.12
N GLU A 66 8.66 -4.08 -7.37
CA GLU A 66 8.86 -4.99 -8.49
C GLU A 66 10.17 -5.78 -8.37
N GLU A 67 11.27 -5.11 -8.02
CA GLU A 67 12.56 -5.77 -7.82
C GLU A 67 12.52 -6.79 -6.69
N LEU A 68 11.94 -6.41 -5.54
CA LEU A 68 11.86 -7.26 -4.34
C LEU A 68 11.03 -8.51 -4.57
N PHE A 69 9.92 -8.40 -5.29
CA PHE A 69 8.98 -9.51 -5.51
C PHE A 69 9.10 -10.16 -6.90
N ARG A 70 10.10 -9.78 -7.70
CA ARG A 70 10.35 -10.39 -9.02
C ARG A 70 10.51 -11.91 -8.93
N GLY A 71 11.21 -12.38 -7.89
CA GLY A 71 11.50 -13.81 -7.68
C GLY A 71 10.28 -14.67 -7.36
N ILE A 72 9.13 -14.06 -7.03
CA ILE A 72 7.88 -14.75 -6.74
C ILE A 72 6.79 -14.51 -7.80
N GLY A 73 7.18 -14.04 -8.98
CA GLY A 73 6.28 -13.89 -10.12
C GLY A 73 5.32 -12.71 -10.02
N LEU A 74 5.76 -11.57 -9.45
CA LEU A 74 4.93 -10.36 -9.34
C LEU A 74 4.39 -9.89 -10.69
N VAL A 75 3.08 -9.66 -10.74
CA VAL A 75 2.39 -9.00 -11.85
C VAL A 75 2.22 -7.52 -11.49
N ARG A 76 2.93 -6.62 -12.17
CA ARG A 76 2.76 -5.17 -12.03
C ARG A 76 1.75 -4.67 -13.06
N VAL A 77 0.70 -4.02 -12.58
CA VAL A 77 -0.35 -3.41 -13.41
C VAL A 77 -0.18 -1.90 -13.39
N ASN A 78 0.29 -1.31 -14.48
CA ASN A 78 0.36 0.15 -14.60
C ASN A 78 -1.04 0.72 -14.81
N ALA A 79 -1.53 1.48 -13.82
CA ALA A 79 -2.86 2.06 -13.80
C ALA A 79 -2.86 3.58 -13.55
N GLU A 80 -1.69 4.26 -13.60
CA GLU A 80 -1.56 5.70 -13.32
C GLU A 80 -2.63 6.54 -14.03
N ASP A 81 -2.82 6.35 -15.33
CA ASP A 81 -3.77 7.15 -16.09
C ASP A 81 -5.22 6.92 -15.65
N ARG A 82 -5.56 5.70 -15.21
CA ARG A 82 -6.89 5.36 -14.67
C ARG A 82 -7.17 6.08 -13.36
N PHE A 83 -6.17 6.13 -12.48
CA PHE A 83 -6.30 6.83 -11.19
C PHE A 83 -6.36 8.35 -11.40
N LEU A 84 -5.57 8.91 -12.30
CA LEU A 84 -5.61 10.33 -12.62
C LEU A 84 -6.95 10.75 -13.22
N GLU A 85 -7.50 9.97 -14.14
CA GLU A 85 -8.82 10.26 -14.72
C GLU A 85 -9.94 10.15 -13.69
N ALA A 86 -9.89 9.13 -12.80
CA ALA A 86 -10.87 8.99 -11.73
C ALA A 86 -10.81 10.13 -10.69
N LEU A 87 -9.62 10.70 -10.45
CA LEU A 87 -9.40 11.81 -9.53
C LEU A 87 -9.65 13.20 -10.14
N LYS A 88 -9.99 13.28 -11.41
CA LYS A 88 -10.23 14.55 -12.10
C LYS A 88 -11.37 15.32 -11.47
N GLY A 89 -11.12 16.57 -11.10
CA GLY A 89 -12.09 17.42 -10.42
C GLY A 89 -12.35 17.10 -8.95
N VAL A 90 -11.79 15.99 -8.41
CA VAL A 90 -11.97 15.60 -7.01
C VAL A 90 -10.99 16.40 -6.14
N THR A 91 -11.54 17.17 -5.21
CA THR A 91 -10.75 18.07 -4.34
C THR A 91 -10.78 17.69 -2.88
N ASP A 92 -11.87 17.11 -2.40
CA ASP A 92 -12.05 16.69 -1.01
C ASP A 92 -11.17 15.47 -0.68
N PRO A 93 -10.44 15.47 0.45
CA PRO A 93 -9.55 14.37 0.82
C PRO A 93 -10.25 13.04 1.06
N GLU A 94 -11.46 13.04 1.62
CA GLU A 94 -12.21 11.81 1.87
C GLU A 94 -12.79 11.25 0.58
N GLU A 95 -13.26 12.12 -0.32
CA GLU A 95 -13.68 11.70 -1.65
C GLU A 95 -12.51 11.12 -2.45
N LYS A 96 -11.33 11.75 -2.41
CA LYS A 96 -10.11 11.17 -3.03
C LYS A 96 -9.81 9.79 -2.51
N ARG A 97 -9.93 9.58 -1.20
CA ARG A 97 -9.70 8.28 -0.57
C ARG A 97 -10.66 7.22 -1.10
N MET A 98 -11.94 7.54 -1.21
CA MET A 98 -12.95 6.63 -1.75
C MET A 98 -12.69 6.31 -3.22
N VAL A 99 -12.45 7.34 -4.04
CA VAL A 99 -12.18 7.18 -5.48
C VAL A 99 -10.94 6.32 -5.73
N VAL A 100 -9.87 6.54 -4.97
CA VAL A 100 -8.64 5.72 -5.09
C VAL A 100 -8.93 4.27 -4.70
N GLY A 101 -9.65 4.04 -3.61
CA GLY A 101 -10.01 2.69 -3.17
C GLY A 101 -10.88 1.95 -4.19
N GLU A 102 -11.93 2.58 -4.70
CA GLU A 102 -12.79 1.98 -5.73
C GLU A 102 -12.03 1.69 -7.03
N THR A 103 -11.16 2.60 -7.45
CA THR A 103 -10.36 2.40 -8.66
C THR A 103 -9.39 1.23 -8.49
N PHE A 104 -8.74 1.14 -7.30
CA PHE A 104 -7.86 0.02 -6.98
C PHE A 104 -8.59 -1.32 -7.08
N ILE A 105 -9.78 -1.43 -6.48
CA ILE A 105 -10.57 -2.66 -6.53
C ILE A 105 -10.92 -3.04 -7.96
N ARG A 106 -11.39 -2.10 -8.77
CA ARG A 106 -11.74 -2.36 -10.18
C ARG A 106 -10.55 -2.88 -10.97
N VAL A 107 -9.39 -2.24 -10.83
CA VAL A 107 -8.15 -2.66 -11.53
C VAL A 107 -7.72 -4.04 -11.07
N PHE A 108 -7.73 -4.27 -9.75
CA PHE A 108 -7.36 -5.56 -9.17
C PHE A 108 -8.30 -6.69 -9.63
N GLU A 109 -9.63 -6.46 -9.59
CA GLU A 109 -10.62 -7.43 -10.05
C GLU A 109 -10.46 -7.80 -11.53
N GLU A 110 -10.22 -6.80 -12.38
CA GLU A 110 -9.98 -7.03 -13.80
C GLU A 110 -8.76 -7.91 -14.04
N GLU A 111 -7.68 -7.66 -13.31
CA GLU A 111 -6.46 -8.45 -13.43
C GLU A 111 -6.62 -9.85 -12.83
N ALA A 112 -7.26 -9.95 -11.67
CA ALA A 112 -7.55 -11.23 -11.02
C ALA A 112 -8.40 -12.16 -11.91
N ARG A 113 -9.38 -11.60 -12.66
CA ARG A 113 -10.15 -12.39 -13.64
C ARG A 113 -9.31 -12.92 -14.78
N LYS A 114 -8.34 -12.14 -15.29
CA LYS A 114 -7.42 -12.59 -16.35
C LYS A 114 -6.51 -13.72 -15.87
N ILE A 115 -6.06 -13.61 -14.61
CA ILE A 115 -5.20 -14.60 -13.97
C ILE A 115 -5.96 -15.90 -13.70
N GLY A 116 -7.23 -15.82 -13.34
CA GLY A 116 -8.07 -16.99 -13.07
C GLY A 116 -7.68 -17.72 -11.78
N GLY A 117 -7.67 -17.02 -10.65
CA GLY A 117 -7.46 -17.61 -9.33
C GLY A 117 -8.78 -17.92 -8.61
N ASP A 118 -8.79 -18.98 -7.82
CA ASP A 118 -9.94 -19.42 -7.04
C ASP A 118 -9.84 -19.06 -5.54
N CYS A 119 -8.66 -18.62 -5.09
CA CYS A 119 -8.40 -18.19 -3.72
C CYS A 119 -7.86 -16.76 -3.67
N LEU A 120 -8.41 -15.95 -2.76
CA LEU A 120 -7.87 -14.63 -2.41
C LEU A 120 -7.07 -14.74 -1.12
N MET A 121 -5.80 -14.32 -1.17
CA MET A 121 -4.99 -14.14 0.03
C MET A 121 -5.07 -12.69 0.49
N GLN A 122 -5.27 -12.45 1.79
CA GLN A 122 -5.33 -11.12 2.38
C GLN A 122 -4.38 -10.97 3.56
N GLY A 123 -3.71 -9.81 3.62
CA GLY A 123 -2.85 -9.44 4.74
C GLY A 123 -3.61 -8.75 5.88
N THR A 124 -4.86 -9.14 6.14
CA THR A 124 -5.67 -8.66 7.26
C THR A 124 -4.98 -8.98 8.58
N ILE A 125 -4.94 -8.02 9.50
CA ILE A 125 -4.37 -8.18 10.85
C ILE A 125 -5.45 -7.99 11.91
N TYR A 126 -5.15 -8.31 13.17
CA TYR A 126 -6.12 -8.31 14.25
C TYR A 126 -6.86 -6.95 14.45
N PRO A 127 -6.19 -5.78 14.41
CA PRO A 127 -6.88 -4.49 14.47
C PRO A 127 -7.90 -4.28 13.34
N ASP A 128 -7.58 -4.68 12.10
CA ASP A 128 -8.49 -4.53 10.94
C ASP A 128 -9.78 -5.33 11.16
N ARG A 129 -9.67 -6.51 11.79
CA ARG A 129 -10.80 -7.38 12.09
C ARG A 129 -11.74 -6.77 13.13
N ILE A 130 -11.18 -6.23 14.23
CA ILE A 130 -11.98 -5.57 15.28
C ILE A 130 -12.72 -4.35 14.71
N GLU A 131 -12.05 -3.53 13.91
CA GLU A 131 -12.64 -2.35 13.28
C GLU A 131 -13.81 -2.73 12.35
N SER A 132 -13.69 -3.84 11.63
CA SER A 132 -14.74 -4.35 10.74
C SER A 132 -15.93 -4.91 11.52
N GLU A 133 -15.71 -5.64 12.61
CA GLU A 133 -16.77 -6.21 13.47
C GLU A 133 -17.49 -5.09 14.27
N GLY A 134 -16.82 -4.01 14.62
CA GLY A 134 -17.38 -2.87 15.34
C GLY A 134 -18.29 -1.96 14.52
N GLY A 135 -18.51 -2.24 13.24
CA GLY A 135 -19.33 -1.41 12.35
C GLY A 135 -18.67 -0.05 12.02
N ILE A 136 -17.48 0.20 12.54
CA ILE A 136 -16.60 1.29 12.14
C ILE A 136 -15.97 0.81 10.83
N LYS A 137 -16.54 1.21 9.69
CA LYS A 137 -15.92 0.94 8.38
C LYS A 137 -14.48 1.41 8.44
N ALA A 138 -13.57 0.47 8.58
CA ALA A 138 -12.16 0.77 8.76
C ALA A 138 -11.67 1.57 7.57
N HIS A 139 -11.13 2.72 7.88
CA HIS A 139 -10.54 3.63 6.90
C HIS A 139 -9.34 3.02 6.16
N HIS A 140 -8.90 1.84 6.55
CA HIS A 140 -7.80 1.09 5.94
C HIS A 140 -8.27 0.06 4.90
N ASN A 141 -9.52 -0.39 4.98
CA ASN A 141 -10.14 -1.26 3.98
C ASN A 141 -11.08 -0.44 3.09
N VAL A 142 -10.52 0.63 2.49
CA VAL A 142 -11.24 1.47 1.54
C VAL A 142 -11.52 0.62 0.31
N GLY A 143 -12.71 0.06 0.30
CA GLY A 143 -13.18 -0.67 -0.83
C GLY A 143 -13.77 -2.04 -0.51
N GLY A 144 -13.59 -2.58 0.67
CA GLY A 144 -14.09 -3.91 1.00
C GLY A 144 -13.44 -5.00 0.15
N LEU A 145 -13.89 -6.22 0.34
CA LEU A 145 -13.63 -7.33 -0.58
C LEU A 145 -14.19 -6.97 -1.96
N PRO A 146 -13.53 -7.40 -3.06
CA PRO A 146 -14.08 -7.31 -4.39
C PRO A 146 -15.50 -7.87 -4.39
N SER A 147 -16.50 -7.00 -4.36
CA SER A 147 -17.91 -7.38 -4.20
C SER A 147 -18.48 -8.12 -5.43
N ARG A 148 -17.68 -8.20 -6.50
CA ARG A 148 -18.07 -8.78 -7.80
C ARG A 148 -17.26 -9.99 -8.22
N MET A 149 -16.25 -10.40 -7.45
CA MET A 149 -15.53 -11.66 -7.66
C MET A 149 -15.93 -12.67 -6.59
N GLU A 150 -16.44 -13.81 -7.03
CA GLU A 150 -16.65 -14.97 -6.18
C GLU A 150 -15.35 -15.77 -6.14
N PHE A 151 -14.52 -15.54 -5.12
CA PHE A 151 -13.46 -16.45 -4.79
C PHE A 151 -14.04 -17.64 -4.01
N ALA A 152 -13.60 -18.85 -4.33
CA ALA A 152 -14.02 -20.04 -3.64
C ALA A 152 -13.56 -20.05 -2.16
N SER A 153 -12.44 -19.38 -1.87
CA SER A 153 -11.92 -19.19 -0.52
C SER A 153 -11.17 -17.88 -0.35
N ILE A 154 -11.14 -17.40 0.92
CA ILE A 154 -10.33 -16.26 1.36
C ILE A 154 -9.46 -16.77 2.49
N VAL A 155 -8.14 -16.51 2.40
CA VAL A 155 -7.16 -16.97 3.39
C VAL A 155 -6.42 -15.77 3.97
N GLU A 156 -6.48 -15.63 5.30
CA GLU A 156 -5.98 -14.50 6.06
C GLU A 156 -4.99 -14.96 7.15
N PRO A 157 -3.77 -15.34 6.78
CA PRO A 157 -2.84 -16.00 7.70
C PRO A 157 -2.34 -15.10 8.85
N LEU A 158 -2.52 -13.78 8.75
CA LEU A 158 -2.05 -12.80 9.74
C LEU A 158 -3.17 -12.25 10.63
N ARG A 159 -4.41 -12.72 10.46
CA ARG A 159 -5.63 -12.13 11.06
C ARG A 159 -5.65 -12.04 12.59
N ASP A 160 -4.84 -12.83 13.27
CA ASP A 160 -4.77 -12.86 14.74
C ASP A 160 -3.52 -12.14 15.28
N LEU A 161 -2.71 -11.52 14.41
CA LEU A 161 -1.49 -10.82 14.79
C LEU A 161 -1.68 -9.31 14.92
N TYR A 162 -0.95 -8.74 15.88
CA TYR A 162 -0.74 -7.29 15.95
C TYR A 162 0.38 -6.84 15.03
N LYS A 163 0.42 -5.54 14.72
CA LYS A 163 1.37 -4.94 13.79
C LYS A 163 2.84 -5.27 14.10
N ASP A 164 3.20 -5.24 15.37
CA ASP A 164 4.59 -5.50 15.79
C ASP A 164 4.95 -6.98 15.59
N GLU A 165 4.00 -7.90 15.82
CA GLU A 165 4.18 -9.33 15.55
C GLU A 165 4.33 -9.60 14.05
N VAL A 166 3.56 -8.91 13.20
CA VAL A 166 3.71 -8.99 11.73
C VAL A 166 5.09 -8.53 11.29
N ARG A 167 5.64 -7.48 11.90
CA ARG A 167 7.01 -7.02 11.62
C ARG A 167 8.05 -8.08 12.00
N GLU A 168 7.86 -8.76 13.13
CA GLU A 168 8.75 -9.88 13.52
C GLU A 168 8.69 -11.03 12.51
N VAL A 169 7.48 -11.41 12.09
CA VAL A 169 7.27 -12.42 11.04
C VAL A 169 7.93 -11.98 9.72
N ALA A 170 7.74 -10.73 9.30
CA ALA A 170 8.33 -10.18 8.08
C ALA A 170 9.87 -10.28 8.10
N ARG A 171 10.52 -9.91 9.22
CA ARG A 171 11.97 -10.06 9.39
C ARG A 171 12.42 -11.53 9.34
N ALA A 172 11.72 -12.42 10.00
CA ALA A 172 12.01 -13.86 9.99
C ALA A 172 11.82 -14.49 8.60
N LEU A 173 10.93 -13.93 7.79
CA LEU A 173 10.75 -14.31 6.39
C LEU A 173 11.83 -13.76 5.46
N GLY A 174 12.72 -12.88 5.95
CA GLY A 174 13.81 -12.29 5.17
C GLY A 174 13.40 -11.03 4.39
N LEU A 175 12.26 -10.42 4.72
CA LEU A 175 11.90 -9.12 4.15
C LEU A 175 12.85 -8.03 4.66
N PRO A 176 13.29 -7.10 3.79
CA PRO A 176 14.21 -6.04 4.18
C PRO A 176 13.57 -5.07 5.18
N LEU A 177 14.42 -4.37 5.95
CA LEU A 177 13.97 -3.38 6.93
C LEU A 177 13.14 -2.24 6.29
N GLU A 178 13.41 -1.91 5.05
CA GLU A 178 12.64 -0.94 4.28
C GLU A 178 11.14 -1.28 4.16
N ILE A 179 10.79 -2.56 4.28
CA ILE A 179 9.41 -3.05 4.30
C ILE A 179 8.93 -3.24 5.72
N SER A 180 9.72 -3.93 6.58
CA SER A 180 9.29 -4.29 7.94
C SER A 180 9.23 -3.09 8.89
N GLU A 181 10.08 -2.08 8.70
CA GLU A 181 10.17 -0.87 9.54
C GLU A 181 9.70 0.40 8.83
N ARG A 182 8.93 0.23 7.77
CA ARG A 182 8.47 1.34 6.94
C ARG A 182 7.60 2.31 7.74
N MET A 183 7.84 3.63 7.54
CA MET A 183 6.97 4.68 8.06
C MET A 183 5.54 4.52 7.52
N PRO A 184 4.51 4.83 8.34
CA PRO A 184 3.12 4.80 7.90
C PRO A 184 2.90 5.65 6.65
N TYR A 185 2.22 5.08 5.67
CA TYR A 185 1.88 5.75 4.42
C TYR A 185 0.38 5.58 4.13
N PRO A 186 -0.31 6.66 3.73
CA PRO A 186 -1.75 6.57 3.52
C PRO A 186 -2.08 5.72 2.29
N GLY A 187 -3.18 4.94 2.37
CA GLY A 187 -3.65 4.11 1.26
C GLY A 187 -3.84 4.89 -0.05
N PRO A 188 -4.43 6.11 -0.05
CA PRO A 188 -4.54 6.95 -1.24
C PRO A 188 -3.21 7.54 -1.75
N GLY A 189 -2.10 7.24 -1.11
CA GLY A 189 -0.79 7.72 -1.51
C GLY A 189 -0.67 9.25 -1.46
N LEU A 190 0.03 9.80 -2.45
CA LEU A 190 0.26 11.24 -2.57
C LEU A 190 -1.00 12.04 -2.93
N ALA A 191 -2.09 11.43 -3.36
CA ALA A 191 -3.31 12.12 -3.71
C ALA A 191 -3.87 12.97 -2.55
N VAL A 192 -3.79 12.46 -1.31
CA VAL A 192 -4.22 13.17 -0.09
C VAL A 192 -3.15 14.11 0.48
N ARG A 193 -2.01 14.22 -0.17
CA ARG A 193 -0.94 15.20 0.12
C ARG A 193 -0.98 16.41 -0.81
N ILE A 194 -1.99 16.49 -1.67
CA ILE A 194 -2.22 17.61 -2.61
C ILE A 194 -3.54 18.25 -2.26
N LEU A 195 -3.53 19.54 -1.90
CA LEU A 195 -4.75 20.33 -1.78
C LEU A 195 -5.35 20.62 -3.15
N GLY A 196 -6.69 20.48 -3.25
CA GLY A 196 -7.40 20.63 -4.51
C GLY A 196 -7.18 19.44 -5.44
N GLU A 197 -7.42 19.63 -6.72
CA GLU A 197 -7.35 18.57 -7.73
C GLU A 197 -5.95 17.98 -7.88
N VAL A 198 -5.89 16.67 -8.08
CA VAL A 198 -4.66 15.92 -8.34
C VAL A 198 -4.34 15.95 -9.82
N THR A 199 -3.14 16.41 -10.16
CA THR A 199 -2.63 16.40 -11.54
C THR A 199 -1.24 15.77 -11.59
N LYS A 200 -0.82 15.32 -12.76
CA LYS A 200 0.52 14.73 -12.96
C LYS A 200 1.63 15.70 -12.54
N GLU A 201 1.52 17.00 -12.90
CA GLU A 201 2.47 18.05 -12.48
C GLU A 201 2.57 18.13 -10.95
N LYS A 202 1.43 18.21 -10.26
CA LYS A 202 1.39 18.32 -8.79
C LYS A 202 1.92 17.07 -8.11
N LEU A 203 1.62 15.88 -8.64
CA LEU A 203 2.15 14.60 -8.15
C LEU A 203 3.68 14.57 -8.26
N GLU A 204 4.24 15.00 -9.37
CA GLU A 204 5.69 15.06 -9.55
C GLU A 204 6.37 15.99 -8.54
N ILE A 205 5.76 17.14 -8.28
CA ILE A 205 6.29 18.12 -7.31
C ILE A 205 6.25 17.57 -5.90
N VAL A 206 5.09 17.04 -5.45
CA VAL A 206 4.95 16.51 -4.08
C VAL A 206 5.78 15.26 -3.89
N ARG A 207 5.94 14.42 -4.92
CA ARG A 207 6.77 13.21 -4.88
C ARG A 207 8.25 13.55 -4.64
N LYS A 208 8.79 14.51 -5.39
CA LYS A 208 10.17 15.00 -5.22
C LYS A 208 10.36 15.66 -3.86
N ALA A 209 9.43 16.52 -3.45
CA ALA A 209 9.47 17.17 -2.14
C ALA A 209 9.43 16.16 -1.00
N ASN A 210 8.57 15.14 -1.10
CA ASN A 210 8.46 14.09 -0.10
C ASN A 210 9.76 13.27 0.01
N ALA A 211 10.39 12.94 -1.10
CA ALA A 211 11.68 12.22 -1.10
C ALA A 211 12.77 13.01 -0.38
N ILE A 212 12.89 14.33 -0.65
CA ILE A 212 13.83 15.21 0.04
C ILE A 212 13.52 15.27 1.54
N VAL A 213 12.25 15.43 1.93
CA VAL A 213 11.87 15.46 3.35
C VAL A 213 12.21 14.17 4.05
N GLU A 214 11.87 13.02 3.47
CA GLU A 214 12.17 11.71 4.07
C GLU A 214 13.70 11.51 4.24
N GLU A 215 14.51 11.91 3.27
CA GLU A 215 15.98 11.84 3.33
C GLU A 215 16.55 12.73 4.44
N GLU A 216 16.13 14.00 4.49
CA GLU A 216 16.66 14.99 5.44
C GLU A 216 16.30 14.66 6.90
N VAL A 217 15.12 14.07 7.14
CA VAL A 217 14.65 13.76 8.49
C VAL A 217 15.01 12.35 8.96
N ALA A 218 15.51 11.48 8.08
CA ALA A 218 15.84 10.08 8.41
C ALA A 218 16.73 9.95 9.66
N LYS A 219 17.70 10.85 9.83
CA LYS A 219 18.62 10.90 11.00
C LYS A 219 17.92 11.12 12.34
N TYR A 220 16.68 11.64 12.33
CA TYR A 220 15.89 11.87 13.55
C TYR A 220 14.91 10.74 13.85
N SER A 221 14.84 9.72 12.98
CA SER A 221 13.94 8.56 13.10
C SER A 221 12.48 8.96 13.45
N PRO A 222 11.86 9.87 12.71
CA PRO A 222 10.49 10.28 13.00
C PRO A 222 9.52 9.11 12.80
N TRP A 223 8.45 9.09 13.58
CA TRP A 223 7.36 8.14 13.38
C TRP A 223 6.68 8.32 12.01
N GLN A 224 6.50 9.58 11.59
CA GLN A 224 5.99 9.94 10.27
C GLN A 224 6.59 11.27 9.82
N ALA A 225 6.99 11.33 8.54
CA ALA A 225 7.38 12.56 7.88
C ALA A 225 6.84 12.61 6.46
N PHE A 226 6.45 13.79 6.01
CA PHE A 226 5.96 13.99 4.65
C PHE A 226 5.94 15.46 4.22
N ALA A 227 5.87 15.65 2.90
CA ALA A 227 5.56 16.92 2.26
C ALA A 227 4.09 16.94 1.79
N ALA A 228 3.43 18.10 1.88
CA ALA A 228 2.11 18.34 1.32
C ALA A 228 2.12 19.57 0.43
N LEU A 229 1.51 19.50 -0.74
CA LEU A 229 1.38 20.59 -1.70
C LEU A 229 0.09 21.37 -1.40
N LEU A 230 0.24 22.64 -0.98
CA LEU A 230 -0.89 23.47 -0.55
C LEU A 230 -1.47 24.34 -1.66
N GLY A 231 -0.67 24.69 -2.68
CA GLY A 231 -1.09 25.58 -3.75
C GLY A 231 0.05 26.48 -4.21
N LYS A 232 -0.29 27.62 -4.79
CA LYS A 232 0.69 28.63 -5.23
C LYS A 232 0.55 29.92 -4.43
N ALA A 233 1.68 30.56 -4.15
CA ALA A 233 1.73 31.86 -3.48
C ALA A 233 2.83 32.74 -4.07
N THR A 234 2.72 34.02 -3.79
CA THR A 234 3.74 35.00 -4.18
C THR A 234 4.85 35.00 -3.14
N GLY A 235 6.09 34.95 -3.60
CA GLY A 235 7.28 35.12 -2.80
C GLY A 235 8.25 36.12 -3.44
N VAL A 236 9.41 36.34 -2.80
CA VAL A 236 10.48 37.17 -3.34
C VAL A 236 11.75 36.31 -3.38
N LYS A 237 12.44 36.35 -4.50
CA LYS A 237 13.76 35.74 -4.68
C LYS A 237 14.74 36.84 -5.16
N GLY A 238 15.62 37.26 -4.25
CA GLY A 238 16.34 38.53 -4.45
C GLY A 238 15.35 39.70 -4.51
N ASP A 239 15.48 40.56 -5.50
CA ASP A 239 14.59 41.72 -5.71
C ASP A 239 13.41 41.41 -6.65
N VAL A 240 13.23 40.14 -7.06
CA VAL A 240 12.20 39.74 -8.02
C VAL A 240 11.07 39.03 -7.32
N ARG A 241 9.83 39.47 -7.62
CA ARG A 241 8.62 38.75 -7.20
C ARG A 241 8.52 37.45 -7.98
N VAL A 242 8.35 36.35 -7.26
CA VAL A 242 8.14 35.01 -7.83
C VAL A 242 6.79 34.46 -7.41
N TYR A 243 6.19 33.69 -8.30
CA TYR A 243 4.95 32.94 -8.02
C TYR A 243 5.29 31.46 -8.06
N GLY A 244 5.25 30.82 -6.89
CA GLY A 244 5.74 29.45 -6.73
C GLY A 244 4.80 28.54 -5.93
N TRP A 245 5.10 27.25 -5.96
CA TRP A 245 4.38 26.27 -5.17
C TRP A 245 4.74 26.39 -3.69
N VAL A 246 3.71 26.27 -2.84
CA VAL A 246 3.85 26.22 -1.38
C VAL A 246 3.78 24.78 -0.94
N ILE A 247 4.82 24.35 -0.24
CA ILE A 247 4.93 23.00 0.31
C ILE A 247 5.01 23.11 1.84
N ALA A 248 4.10 22.41 2.54
CA ALA A 248 4.18 22.20 3.97
C ALA A 248 4.99 20.93 4.25
N VAL A 249 5.88 21.00 5.23
CA VAL A 249 6.62 19.86 5.74
C VAL A 249 6.10 19.50 7.12
N ARG A 250 5.80 18.23 7.33
CA ARG A 250 5.43 17.69 8.64
C ARG A 250 6.38 16.55 8.99
N ALA A 251 6.95 16.62 10.19
CA ALA A 251 7.68 15.52 10.80
C ALA A 251 7.24 15.41 12.27
N VAL A 252 6.86 14.21 12.71
CA VAL A 252 6.35 13.95 14.05
C VAL A 252 7.03 12.71 14.63
N THR A 253 7.28 12.77 15.93
CA THR A 253 7.66 11.62 16.73
C THR A 253 6.44 11.14 17.52
N SER A 254 6.29 9.84 17.67
CA SER A 254 5.32 9.21 18.55
C SER A 254 6.07 8.41 19.60
N ARG A 255 5.64 8.51 20.84
CA ARG A 255 6.13 7.68 21.95
C ARG A 255 5.14 6.57 22.18
#